data_132e3d1eaf48fb705ecd071d41c6468b
#
_entry.id   132e3d1eaf48fb705ecd071d41c6468b
#
_cell.length_a   1.000
_cell.length_b   1.000
_cell.length_c   1.000
_cell.angle_alpha   90.00
_cell.angle_beta   90.00
_cell.angle_gamma   90.00
#
_symmetry.space_group_name_H-M   'P 1'
#
loop_
_entity.id
_entity.type
_entity.pdbx_description
1 polymer ?
#
loop_
_entity_poly.entity_id
_entity_poly.type
_entity_poly.pdbx_seq_one_letter_code
_entity_poly.pdbx_strand_id
1 'polypeptide(L)'
;GIFTGNLSGMEIFTCMGDGINAMYDITVISIIVSCIGSLIKYNGGIDWLLTAIRQRIRSPKGARFGISVLTAGIDTATANNTISIILAGPIAKEISTEYDISPRETASLLDISASVTQGLLPYGAQVLYASAATASAVMPLSGVDIIAYNYYPMFMAFCLLGWIFLRRTHNK
;
A
#
# COMPACT_ATOMS: atom_id res chain seq x y z
N GLY A 1 -0.25 -10.74 31.07
CA GLY A 1 -1.59 -10.57 31.61
C GLY A 1 -1.99 -11.64 32.64
N ILE A 2 -2.55 -12.78 32.22
CA ILE A 2 -3.12 -13.81 33.10
C ILE A 2 -2.07 -14.42 34.02
N PHE A 3 -0.88 -14.74 33.50
CA PHE A 3 0.21 -15.35 34.28
C PHE A 3 0.93 -14.37 35.23
N THR A 4 0.74 -13.08 35.04
CA THR A 4 1.31 -12.03 35.91
C THR A 4 0.30 -11.51 36.94
N GLY A 5 -0.93 -12.05 36.98
CA GLY A 5 -1.97 -11.66 37.93
C GLY A 5 -2.58 -10.25 37.70
N ASN A 6 -2.22 -9.60 36.58
CA ASN A 6 -2.63 -8.21 36.29
C ASN A 6 -3.97 -8.11 35.53
N LEU A 7 -4.60 -9.24 35.19
CA LEU A 7 -5.91 -9.27 34.49
C LEU A 7 -6.77 -10.37 35.09
N SER A 8 -7.97 -10.00 35.52
CA SER A 8 -9.01 -10.95 35.89
C SER A 8 -9.66 -11.58 34.66
N GLY A 9 -10.29 -12.74 34.81
CA GLY A 9 -10.96 -13.40 33.67
C GLY A 9 -12.03 -12.53 33.01
N MET A 10 -12.75 -11.68 33.79
CA MET A 10 -13.76 -10.77 33.27
C MET A 10 -13.16 -9.61 32.48
N GLU A 11 -12.03 -9.07 32.93
CA GLU A 11 -11.31 -8.00 32.21
C GLU A 11 -10.82 -8.43 30.85
N ILE A 12 -10.51 -9.71 30.66
CA ILE A 12 -10.11 -10.25 29.36
C ILE A 12 -11.27 -10.14 28.36
N PHE A 13 -12.48 -10.53 28.76
CA PHE A 13 -13.66 -10.44 27.88
C PHE A 13 -13.99 -8.97 27.56
N THR A 14 -13.83 -8.06 28.52
CA THR A 14 -14.00 -6.63 28.28
C THR A 14 -12.97 -6.10 27.27
N CYS A 15 -11.67 -6.41 27.47
CA CYS A 15 -10.64 -6.02 26.51
C CYS A 15 -10.82 -6.62 25.11
N MET A 16 -11.34 -7.85 25.03
CA MET A 16 -11.69 -8.45 23.73
C MET A 16 -12.85 -7.71 23.05
N GLY A 17 -13.90 -7.35 23.83
CA GLY A 17 -15.03 -6.57 23.33
C GLY A 17 -14.61 -5.19 22.85
N ASP A 18 -13.77 -4.50 23.59
CA ASP A 18 -13.24 -3.19 23.24
C ASP A 18 -12.35 -3.27 21.97
N GLY A 19 -11.52 -4.32 21.87
CA GLY A 19 -10.74 -4.58 20.68
C GLY A 19 -11.58 -4.83 19.44
N ILE A 20 -12.66 -5.60 19.54
CA ILE A 20 -13.60 -5.85 18.45
C ILE A 20 -14.30 -4.54 18.04
N ASN A 21 -14.76 -3.75 18.99
CA ASN A 21 -15.40 -2.45 18.72
C ASN A 21 -14.42 -1.49 18.02
N ALA A 22 -13.17 -1.42 18.46
CA ALA A 22 -12.16 -0.58 17.82
C ALA A 22 -11.86 -1.01 16.37
N MET A 23 -11.99 -2.32 16.06
CA MET A 23 -11.78 -2.83 14.71
C MET A 23 -13.00 -2.70 13.79
N TYR A 24 -14.19 -2.42 14.33
CA TYR A 24 -15.43 -2.35 13.56
C TYR A 24 -15.37 -1.27 12.47
N ASP A 25 -15.00 -0.06 12.83
CA ASP A 25 -14.94 1.07 11.89
C ASP A 25 -13.92 0.80 10.76
N ILE A 26 -12.77 0.24 11.11
CA ILE A 26 -11.74 -0.12 10.14
C ILE A 26 -12.26 -1.17 9.16
N THR A 27 -12.98 -2.17 9.65
CA THR A 27 -13.57 -3.22 8.81
C THR A 27 -14.58 -2.65 7.84
N VAL A 28 -15.48 -1.77 8.31
CA VAL A 28 -16.50 -1.10 7.48
C VAL A 28 -15.83 -0.23 6.41
N ILE A 29 -14.85 0.60 6.79
CA ILE A 29 -14.09 1.43 5.84
C ILE A 29 -13.40 0.55 4.79
N SER A 30 -12.75 -0.53 5.19
CA SER A 30 -12.06 -1.44 4.28
C SER A 30 -13.02 -2.09 3.27
N ILE A 31 -14.22 -2.47 3.69
CA ILE A 31 -15.26 -3.01 2.80
C ILE A 31 -15.70 -1.93 1.79
N ILE A 32 -16.00 -0.72 2.25
CA ILE A 32 -16.44 0.38 1.38
C ILE A 32 -15.35 0.72 0.35
N VAL A 33 -14.10 0.87 0.76
CA VAL A 33 -12.98 1.15 -0.13
C VAL A 33 -12.78 0.02 -1.15
N SER A 34 -12.91 -1.24 -0.73
CA SER A 34 -12.85 -2.39 -1.64
C SER A 34 -13.97 -2.39 -2.68
N CYS A 35 -15.19 -1.99 -2.28
CA CYS A 35 -16.29 -1.82 -3.22
C CYS A 35 -16.01 -0.70 -4.24
N ILE A 36 -15.50 0.44 -3.80
CA ILE A 36 -15.10 1.56 -4.68
C ILE A 36 -14.01 1.10 -5.64
N GLY A 37 -12.98 0.40 -5.16
CA GLY A 37 -11.93 -0.16 -5.99
C GLY A 37 -12.46 -1.13 -7.06
N SER A 38 -13.43 -1.98 -6.70
CA SER A 38 -14.10 -2.88 -7.64
C SER A 38 -14.91 -2.11 -8.71
N LEU A 39 -15.57 -1.02 -8.34
CA LEU A 39 -16.27 -0.14 -9.27
C LEU A 39 -15.31 0.56 -10.24
N ILE A 40 -14.17 1.04 -9.77
CA ILE A 40 -13.12 1.65 -10.60
C ILE A 40 -12.62 0.62 -11.63
N LYS A 41 -12.37 -0.61 -11.18
CA LYS A 41 -11.96 -1.72 -12.07
C LYS A 41 -13.04 -2.03 -13.11
N TYR A 42 -14.29 -2.18 -12.67
CA TYR A 42 -15.41 -2.51 -13.55
C TYR A 42 -15.65 -1.43 -14.63
N ASN A 43 -15.46 -0.17 -14.30
CA ASN A 43 -15.58 0.96 -15.24
C ASN A 43 -14.32 1.19 -16.09
N GLY A 44 -13.36 0.26 -16.12
CA GLY A 44 -12.17 0.36 -16.96
C GLY A 44 -11.12 1.36 -16.47
N GLY A 45 -11.20 1.84 -15.21
CA GLY A 45 -10.24 2.80 -14.66
C GLY A 45 -8.82 2.23 -14.57
N ILE A 46 -8.70 0.94 -14.28
CA ILE A 46 -7.41 0.24 -14.29
C ILE A 46 -6.86 0.14 -15.71
N ASP A 47 -7.69 -0.23 -16.69
CA ASP A 47 -7.27 -0.35 -18.10
C ASP A 47 -6.85 1.00 -18.68
N TRP A 48 -7.54 2.08 -18.29
CA TRP A 48 -7.12 3.43 -18.65
C TRP A 48 -5.75 3.78 -18.06
N LEU A 49 -5.51 3.48 -16.79
CA LEU A 49 -4.23 3.72 -16.12
C LEU A 49 -3.10 2.95 -16.83
N LEU A 50 -3.35 1.69 -17.19
CA LEU A 50 -2.43 0.85 -17.93
C LEU A 50 -2.03 1.47 -19.27
N THR A 51 -3.03 1.87 -20.05
CA THR A 51 -2.80 2.48 -21.36
C THR A 51 -2.02 3.77 -21.24
N ALA A 52 -2.37 4.63 -20.27
CA ALA A 52 -1.68 5.89 -20.03
C ALA A 52 -0.20 5.68 -19.64
N ILE A 53 0.11 4.66 -18.84
CA ILE A 53 1.47 4.33 -18.43
C ILE A 53 2.28 3.76 -19.60
N ARG A 54 1.72 2.77 -20.35
CA ARG A 54 2.39 2.16 -21.51
C ARG A 54 2.78 3.19 -22.58
N GLN A 55 1.92 4.16 -22.85
CA GLN A 55 2.21 5.20 -23.84
C GLN A 55 3.38 6.12 -23.47
N ARG A 56 3.72 6.19 -22.17
CA ARG A 56 4.81 7.04 -21.66
C ARG A 56 6.12 6.31 -21.44
N ILE A 57 6.10 4.99 -21.45
CA ILE A 57 7.33 4.20 -21.28
C ILE A 57 8.12 4.22 -22.59
N ARG A 58 9.36 4.74 -22.53
CA ARG A 58 10.30 4.79 -23.67
C ARG A 58 11.71 4.36 -23.32
N SER A 59 11.92 3.89 -22.10
CA SER A 59 13.24 3.50 -21.62
C SER A 59 13.16 2.53 -20.44
N PRO A 60 14.20 1.74 -20.16
CA PRO A 60 14.22 0.85 -18.99
C PRO A 60 14.01 1.57 -17.66
N LYS A 61 14.50 2.81 -17.51
CA LYS A 61 14.20 3.65 -16.33
C LYS A 61 12.74 4.04 -16.27
N GLY A 62 12.18 4.44 -17.41
CA GLY A 62 10.75 4.73 -17.56
C GLY A 62 9.87 3.51 -17.26
N ALA A 63 10.32 2.31 -17.64
CA ALA A 63 9.63 1.06 -17.34
C ALA A 63 9.58 0.77 -15.83
N ARG A 64 10.70 0.92 -15.12
CA ARG A 64 10.75 0.79 -13.64
C ARG A 64 9.84 1.79 -12.95
N PHE A 65 9.92 3.05 -13.37
CA PHE A 65 9.05 4.09 -12.84
C PHE A 65 7.57 3.83 -13.17
N GLY A 66 7.28 3.38 -14.39
CA GLY A 66 5.92 3.00 -14.82
C GLY A 66 5.33 1.87 -14.00
N ILE A 67 6.10 0.81 -13.69
CA ILE A 67 5.68 -0.29 -12.81
C ILE A 67 5.37 0.25 -11.41
N SER A 68 6.21 1.13 -10.88
CA SER A 68 6.00 1.71 -9.55
C SER A 68 4.74 2.58 -9.49
N VAL A 69 4.53 3.45 -10.49
CA VAL A 69 3.34 4.32 -10.57
C VAL A 69 2.06 3.50 -10.78
N LEU A 70 2.13 2.44 -11.60
CA LEU A 70 1.03 1.52 -11.80
C LEU A 70 0.58 0.88 -10.49
N THR A 71 1.55 0.31 -9.76
CA THR A 71 1.27 -0.35 -8.49
C THR A 71 0.71 0.62 -7.46
N ALA A 72 1.31 1.81 -7.34
CA ALA A 72 0.85 2.87 -6.46
C ALA A 72 -0.57 3.34 -6.81
N GLY A 73 -0.89 3.49 -8.11
CA GLY A 73 -2.22 3.88 -8.56
C GLY A 73 -3.29 2.83 -8.24
N ILE A 74 -2.99 1.55 -8.46
CA ILE A 74 -3.90 0.45 -8.12
C ILE A 74 -4.06 0.35 -6.60
N ASP A 75 -2.97 0.51 -5.83
CA ASP A 75 -3.03 0.46 -4.37
C ASP A 75 -3.84 1.61 -3.79
N THR A 76 -3.71 2.81 -4.34
CA THR A 76 -4.54 3.96 -3.99
C THR A 76 -6.04 3.67 -4.25
N ALA A 77 -6.37 3.01 -5.35
CA ALA A 77 -7.75 2.67 -5.70
C ALA A 77 -8.34 1.53 -4.85
N THR A 78 -7.50 0.57 -4.43
CA THR A 78 -7.96 -0.64 -3.73
C THR A 78 -7.72 -0.58 -2.23
N ALA A 79 -6.86 0.33 -1.77
CA ALA A 79 -6.33 0.43 -0.40
C ALA A 79 -5.84 -0.92 0.16
N ASN A 80 -5.34 -1.78 -0.72
CA ASN A 80 -4.93 -3.14 -0.38
C ASN A 80 -3.68 -3.55 -1.15
N ASN A 81 -2.57 -3.64 -0.43
CA ASN A 81 -1.25 -4.00 -0.95
C ASN A 81 -1.29 -5.33 -1.74
N THR A 82 -1.90 -6.38 -1.18
CA THR A 82 -1.95 -7.70 -1.83
C THR A 82 -2.72 -7.66 -3.14
N ILE A 83 -3.87 -6.98 -3.17
CA ILE A 83 -4.69 -6.84 -4.38
C ILE A 83 -3.93 -6.02 -5.43
N SER A 84 -3.26 -4.94 -5.03
CA SER A 84 -2.50 -4.11 -5.95
C SER A 84 -1.36 -4.87 -6.63
N ILE A 85 -0.63 -5.69 -5.90
CA ILE A 85 0.44 -6.55 -6.44
C ILE A 85 -0.13 -7.61 -7.39
N ILE A 86 -1.23 -8.27 -7.00
CA ILE A 86 -1.87 -9.29 -7.84
C ILE A 86 -2.36 -8.70 -9.17
N LEU A 87 -2.97 -7.52 -9.14
CA LEU A 87 -3.48 -6.86 -10.34
C LEU A 87 -2.37 -6.25 -11.21
N ALA A 88 -1.35 -5.64 -10.59
CA ALA A 88 -0.21 -5.05 -11.29
C ALA A 88 0.76 -6.11 -11.85
N GLY A 89 0.86 -7.28 -11.19
CA GLY A 89 1.85 -8.31 -11.47
C GLY A 89 1.94 -8.76 -12.93
N PRO A 90 0.84 -9.21 -13.57
CA PRO A 90 0.85 -9.63 -14.96
C PRO A 90 1.38 -8.55 -15.91
N ILE A 91 0.99 -7.31 -15.67
CA ILE A 91 1.35 -6.16 -16.50
C ILE A 91 2.80 -5.75 -16.28
N ALA A 92 3.22 -5.70 -15.01
CA ALA A 92 4.60 -5.46 -14.65
C ALA A 92 5.53 -6.52 -15.27
N LYS A 93 5.07 -7.78 -15.36
CA LYS A 93 5.80 -8.86 -16.04
C LYS A 93 5.94 -8.59 -17.54
N GLU A 94 4.89 -8.16 -18.23
CA GLU A 94 4.97 -7.81 -19.66
C GLU A 94 5.94 -6.66 -19.89
N ILE A 95 5.81 -5.55 -19.12
CA ILE A 95 6.70 -4.40 -19.21
C ILE A 95 8.14 -4.81 -18.91
N SER A 96 8.36 -5.60 -17.87
CA SER A 96 9.71 -6.02 -17.48
C SER A 96 10.39 -6.90 -18.54
N THR A 97 9.62 -7.75 -19.21
CA THR A 97 10.12 -8.59 -20.31
C THR A 97 10.51 -7.75 -21.52
N GLU A 98 9.70 -6.73 -21.85
CA GLU A 98 9.98 -5.82 -22.97
C GLU A 98 11.25 -4.99 -22.76
N TYR A 99 11.53 -4.57 -21.51
CA TYR A 99 12.66 -3.69 -21.17
C TYR A 99 13.83 -4.40 -20.48
N ASP A 100 13.90 -5.75 -20.55
CA ASP A 100 14.96 -6.59 -19.97
C ASP A 100 15.21 -6.30 -18.46
N ILE A 101 14.12 -6.15 -17.71
CA ILE A 101 14.15 -6.00 -16.25
C ILE A 101 14.01 -7.38 -15.62
N SER A 102 14.89 -7.73 -14.68
CA SER A 102 14.86 -9.05 -14.07
C SER A 102 13.57 -9.28 -13.25
N PRO A 103 13.03 -10.51 -13.19
CA PRO A 103 11.82 -10.81 -12.40
C PRO A 103 11.96 -10.46 -10.92
N ARG A 104 13.16 -10.64 -10.35
CA ARG A 104 13.46 -10.27 -8.96
C ARG A 104 13.31 -8.77 -8.74
N GLU A 105 13.82 -7.99 -9.69
CA GLU A 105 13.73 -6.53 -9.65
C GLU A 105 12.27 -6.07 -9.78
N THR A 106 11.51 -6.67 -10.69
CA THR A 106 10.10 -6.40 -10.88
C THR A 106 9.28 -6.68 -9.61
N ALA A 107 9.52 -7.82 -8.97
CA ALA A 107 8.88 -8.16 -7.71
C ALA A 107 9.20 -7.14 -6.61
N SER A 108 10.46 -6.70 -6.49
CA SER A 108 10.86 -5.67 -5.53
C SER A 108 10.21 -4.32 -5.82
N LEU A 109 10.07 -3.93 -7.09
CA LEU A 109 9.38 -2.70 -7.49
C LEU A 109 7.89 -2.73 -7.08
N LEU A 110 7.20 -3.84 -7.33
CA LEU A 110 5.82 -4.03 -6.95
C LEU A 110 5.64 -3.91 -5.43
N ASP A 111 6.43 -4.66 -4.68
CA ASP A 111 6.32 -4.74 -3.22
C ASP A 111 6.65 -3.40 -2.55
N ILE A 112 7.77 -2.78 -2.90
CA ILE A 112 8.19 -1.50 -2.33
C ILE A 112 7.18 -0.39 -2.67
N SER A 113 6.72 -0.34 -3.93
CA SER A 113 5.77 0.69 -4.36
C SER A 113 4.42 0.56 -3.66
N ALA A 114 3.91 -0.65 -3.51
CA ALA A 114 2.68 -0.91 -2.76
C ALA A 114 2.86 -0.56 -1.27
N SER A 115 3.95 -1.00 -0.64
CA SER A 115 4.22 -0.74 0.78
C SER A 115 4.37 0.76 1.09
N VAL A 116 5.06 1.51 0.21
CA VAL A 116 5.18 2.96 0.33
C VAL A 116 3.82 3.64 0.24
N THR A 117 3.04 3.27 -0.78
CA THR A 117 1.70 3.85 -1.00
C THR A 117 0.79 3.57 0.19
N GLN A 118 0.72 2.32 0.63
CA GLN A 118 -0.10 1.91 1.75
C GLN A 118 0.25 2.64 3.06
N GLY A 119 1.53 2.93 3.29
CA GLY A 119 2.00 3.68 4.45
C GLY A 119 1.71 5.18 4.40
N LEU A 120 1.34 5.72 3.23
CA LEU A 120 1.03 7.14 3.01
C LEU A 120 -0.47 7.39 2.77
N LEU A 121 -1.29 6.35 2.66
CA LEU A 121 -2.74 6.49 2.48
C LEU A 121 -3.46 6.66 3.83
N PRO A 122 -4.17 7.78 4.06
CA PRO A 122 -4.87 8.02 5.33
C PRO A 122 -6.01 7.02 5.59
N TYR A 123 -6.53 6.41 4.54
CA TYR A 123 -7.56 5.35 4.60
C TYR A 123 -6.96 3.95 4.40
N GLY A 124 -5.64 3.83 4.32
CA GLY A 124 -4.96 2.55 4.27
C GLY A 124 -5.05 1.80 5.59
N ALA A 125 -5.21 0.48 5.55
CA ALA A 125 -5.42 -0.33 6.74
C ALA A 125 -4.35 -0.11 7.83
N GLN A 126 -3.09 0.04 7.44
CA GLN A 126 -1.97 0.26 8.37
C GLN A 126 -2.13 1.56 9.17
N VAL A 127 -2.51 2.65 8.50
CA VAL A 127 -2.71 3.96 9.11
C VAL A 127 -3.97 3.96 9.98
N LEU A 128 -5.04 3.29 9.52
CA LEU A 128 -6.26 3.13 10.29
C LEU A 128 -6.04 2.32 11.58
N TYR A 129 -5.26 1.23 11.53
CA TYR A 129 -4.89 0.46 12.72
C TYR A 129 -4.07 1.30 13.70
N ALA A 130 -3.11 2.08 13.21
CA ALA A 130 -2.34 2.99 14.04
C ALA A 130 -3.22 4.06 14.69
N SER A 131 -4.15 4.66 13.94
CA SER A 131 -5.13 5.62 14.47
C SER A 131 -6.02 4.99 15.54
N ALA A 132 -6.58 3.81 15.30
CA ALA A 132 -7.40 3.09 16.26
C ALA A 132 -6.63 2.75 17.54
N ALA A 133 -5.35 2.42 17.45
CA ALA A 133 -4.52 2.16 18.62
C ALA A 133 -4.34 3.39 19.52
N THR A 134 -4.50 4.61 18.98
CA THR A 134 -4.46 5.86 19.76
C THR A 134 -5.82 6.32 20.27
N ALA A 135 -6.91 5.65 19.93
CA ALA A 135 -8.28 6.08 20.26
C ALA A 135 -8.53 6.21 21.77
N SER A 136 -7.83 5.41 22.58
CA SER A 136 -7.89 5.46 24.06
C SER A 136 -6.85 6.40 24.68
N ALA A 137 -6.03 7.08 23.88
CA ALA A 137 -5.03 8.01 24.37
C ALA A 137 -5.64 9.35 24.76
N VAL A 138 -4.91 10.14 25.56
CA VAL A 138 -5.32 11.50 25.97
C VAL A 138 -5.53 12.43 24.75
N MET A 139 -4.78 12.17 23.64
CA MET A 139 -4.94 12.84 22.37
C MET A 139 -5.01 11.77 21.25
N PRO A 140 -6.21 11.42 20.79
CA PRO A 140 -6.37 10.53 19.65
C PRO A 140 -5.78 11.16 18.39
N LEU A 141 -5.01 10.38 17.62
CA LEU A 141 -4.40 10.83 16.38
C LEU A 141 -5.24 10.41 15.18
N SER A 142 -5.49 11.35 14.27
CA SER A 142 -6.12 11.04 12.98
C SER A 142 -5.10 10.37 12.02
N GLY A 143 -5.61 9.70 10.97
CA GLY A 143 -4.72 9.10 9.96
C GLY A 143 -3.78 10.12 9.31
N VAL A 144 -4.23 11.36 9.13
CA VAL A 144 -3.42 12.45 8.56
C VAL A 144 -2.28 12.85 9.50
N ASP A 145 -2.55 12.92 10.81
CA ASP A 145 -1.54 13.23 11.82
C ASP A 145 -0.45 12.15 11.84
N ILE A 146 -0.87 10.88 11.75
CA ILE A 146 0.07 9.74 11.73
C ILE A 146 0.98 9.79 10.51
N ILE A 147 0.44 10.06 9.32
CA ILE A 147 1.22 10.15 8.08
C ILE A 147 2.29 11.24 8.18
N ALA A 148 1.98 12.38 8.80
CA ALA A 148 2.94 13.48 8.95
C ALA A 148 4.22 13.07 9.71
N TYR A 149 4.12 12.07 10.60
CA TYR A 149 5.24 11.54 11.37
C TYR A 149 5.74 10.17 10.88
N ASN A 150 5.13 9.63 9.83
CA ASN A 150 5.51 8.33 9.28
C ASN A 150 6.68 8.47 8.29
N TYR A 151 7.87 8.75 8.82
CA TYR A 151 9.07 8.98 8.00
C TYR A 151 9.54 7.76 7.22
N TYR A 152 9.24 6.55 7.67
CA TYR A 152 9.73 5.31 7.04
C TYR A 152 9.27 5.16 5.58
N PRO A 153 7.98 5.22 5.23
CA PRO A 153 7.53 5.19 3.84
C PRO A 153 8.06 6.35 3.01
N MET A 154 8.22 7.54 3.61
CA MET A 154 8.79 8.70 2.92
C MET A 154 10.24 8.43 2.50
N PHE A 155 11.08 7.96 3.42
CA PHE A 155 12.46 7.60 3.09
C PHE A 155 12.54 6.45 2.09
N MET A 156 11.67 5.43 2.21
CA MET A 156 11.60 4.35 1.23
C MET A 156 11.24 4.88 -0.17
N ALA A 157 10.30 5.83 -0.28
CA ALA A 157 9.96 6.45 -1.56
C ALA A 157 11.16 7.16 -2.17
N PHE A 158 11.92 7.95 -1.39
CA PHE A 158 13.14 8.60 -1.85
C PHE A 158 14.21 7.61 -2.28
N CYS A 159 14.42 6.53 -1.52
CA CYS A 159 15.35 5.47 -1.88
C CYS A 159 14.93 4.75 -3.16
N LEU A 160 13.64 4.45 -3.33
CA LEU A 160 13.11 3.83 -4.54
C LEU A 160 13.34 4.72 -5.77
N LEU A 161 12.99 6.01 -5.67
CA LEU A 161 13.21 6.97 -6.75
C LEU A 161 14.72 7.10 -7.06
N GLY A 162 15.55 7.28 -6.04
CA GLY A 162 17.00 7.34 -6.19
C GLY A 162 17.54 6.09 -6.89
N TRP A 163 17.07 4.90 -6.49
CA TRP A 163 17.49 3.65 -7.10
C TRP A 163 17.06 3.54 -8.57
N ILE A 164 15.83 3.92 -8.92
CA ILE A 164 15.31 3.90 -10.30
C ILE A 164 16.15 4.82 -11.21
N PHE A 165 16.48 6.02 -10.75
CA PHE A 165 17.18 7.02 -11.58
C PHE A 165 18.69 6.86 -11.60
N LEU A 166 19.31 6.42 -10.48
CA LEU A 166 20.77 6.27 -10.37
C LEU A 166 21.29 4.95 -10.93
N ARG A 167 20.45 3.91 -10.96
CA ARG A 167 20.88 2.62 -11.49
C ARG A 167 21.21 2.73 -12.98
N ARG A 168 22.47 2.49 -13.31
CA ARG A 168 22.91 2.37 -14.70
C ARG A 168 22.24 1.17 -15.34
N THR A 169 21.57 1.40 -16.47
CA THR A 169 21.15 0.31 -17.36
C THR A 169 22.42 -0.34 -17.92
N HIS A 170 22.65 -1.61 -17.58
CA HIS A 170 23.64 -2.41 -18.31
C HIS A 170 23.08 -2.58 -19.72
N ASN A 171 23.53 -1.73 -20.65
CA ASN A 171 23.44 -2.06 -22.06
C ASN A 171 24.38 -3.27 -22.30
N LYS A 172 23.79 -4.44 -22.53
CA LYS A 172 24.47 -5.51 -23.25
C LYS A 172 24.50 -5.17 -24.72
#